data_e00316a1e1aebb34845d62a3d85c52a8
#
_entry.id   e00316a1e1aebb34845d62a3d85c52a8
#
_cell.length_a   1.000
_cell.length_b   1.000
_cell.length_c   1.000
_cell.angle_alpha   90.00
_cell.angle_beta   90.00
_cell.angle_gamma   90.00
#
_symmetry.space_group_name_H-M   'P 1'
#
loop_
_entity.id
_entity.type
_entity.pdbx_description
1 polymer ?
#
loop_
_entity_poly.entity_id
_entity_poly.type
_entity_poly.pdbx_seq_one_letter_code
_entity_poly.pdbx_strand_id
1 'polypeptide(L)'
;MESSRIGANFKDLWLSNPVILLAYAEQRAVSNGDRSDQRVELHQLTLEDTEWLVEIDGASGLPASASTTENDPHRGRIENRIDFSDWRDVDGIPFPFRLEQFTGDRLVRREIRTAVTVNPENTESLLAFVASELPPGDPAMRRWGWDMSHIILKRGGGGNIGNFPQIDNVAIEEIAPGIYLVPSTHNNLIIEGPDGLALVDASWYPERSHTLLARMAERWPEKPIRYLFLTHHHIDHTGGMRPVIETGASVVTSEKNAGYFREVFESTMAQIVNLVEVGQFLSLDGIGREIHAYDVYTEHADGMIAAYVPDEKLLFNADLFSPNRPLQFSLWFDDLMNAIDWHGIDVEKHVGGHGSGIAAHPVDVSGHTMPVIRRLEIGAN
;
A
#
# COMPACT_ATOMS: atom_id res chain seq x y z
N MET A 1 12.12 -12.06 8.20
CA MET A 1 11.03 -11.87 7.23
C MET A 1 9.76 -12.28 7.96
N GLU A 2 8.76 -11.42 8.02
CA GLU A 2 7.52 -11.71 8.72
C GLU A 2 6.75 -12.83 8.01
N SER A 3 6.08 -13.69 8.77
CA SER A 3 5.37 -14.86 8.25
C SER A 3 4.34 -14.52 7.16
N SER A 4 3.70 -13.35 7.25
CA SER A 4 2.75 -12.84 6.26
C SER A 4 3.38 -12.58 4.88
N ARG A 5 4.63 -12.07 4.85
CA ARG A 5 5.36 -11.86 3.60
C ARG A 5 5.84 -13.17 2.97
N ILE A 6 6.12 -14.17 3.80
CA ILE A 6 6.48 -15.51 3.33
C ILE A 6 5.26 -16.13 2.64
N GLY A 7 4.08 -16.08 3.25
CA GLY A 7 2.84 -16.60 2.66
C GLY A 7 2.49 -15.94 1.33
N ALA A 8 2.61 -14.61 1.23
CA ALA A 8 2.38 -13.89 -0.02
C ALA A 8 3.35 -14.32 -1.14
N ASN A 9 4.63 -14.55 -0.80
CA ASN A 9 5.62 -15.01 -1.78
C ASN A 9 5.34 -16.44 -2.26
N PHE A 10 4.90 -17.34 -1.38
CA PHE A 10 4.49 -18.69 -1.79
C PHE A 10 3.26 -18.67 -2.68
N LYS A 11 2.29 -17.80 -2.39
CA LYS A 11 1.12 -17.59 -3.23
C LYS A 11 1.51 -17.18 -4.65
N ASP A 12 2.41 -16.21 -4.79
CA ASP A 12 2.92 -15.78 -6.09
C ASP A 12 3.68 -16.89 -6.84
N LEU A 13 4.44 -17.73 -6.14
CA LEU A 13 5.12 -18.88 -6.73
C LEU A 13 4.13 -19.92 -7.26
N TRP A 14 3.08 -20.22 -6.51
CA TRP A 14 2.05 -21.19 -6.94
C TRP A 14 1.25 -20.66 -8.13
N LEU A 15 0.91 -19.37 -8.12
CA LEU A 15 0.24 -18.73 -9.22
C LEU A 15 1.13 -18.60 -10.47
N SER A 16 2.45 -18.58 -10.30
CA SER A 16 3.38 -18.51 -11.43
C SER A 16 3.45 -19.81 -12.25
N ASN A 17 3.14 -20.94 -11.63
CA ASN A 17 3.01 -22.25 -12.30
C ASN A 17 1.84 -23.06 -11.71
N PRO A 18 0.65 -22.96 -12.31
CA PRO A 18 -0.55 -23.64 -11.82
C PRO A 18 -0.49 -25.16 -11.88
N VAL A 19 0.42 -25.75 -12.67
CA VAL A 19 0.64 -27.20 -12.66
C VAL A 19 1.26 -27.64 -11.35
N ILE A 20 2.17 -26.84 -10.78
CA ILE A 20 2.72 -27.08 -9.44
C ILE A 20 1.63 -26.94 -8.38
N LEU A 21 0.76 -25.92 -8.50
CA LEU A 21 -0.37 -25.74 -7.62
C LEU A 21 -1.28 -26.97 -7.62
N LEU A 22 -1.61 -27.50 -8.79
CA LEU A 22 -2.44 -28.71 -8.91
C LEU A 22 -1.74 -29.95 -8.36
N ALA A 23 -0.47 -30.15 -8.65
CA ALA A 23 0.30 -31.29 -8.12
C ALA A 23 0.37 -31.27 -6.59
N TYR A 24 0.48 -30.09 -5.99
CA TYR A 24 0.47 -29.91 -4.54
C TYR A 24 -0.95 -30.11 -3.98
N ALA A 25 -1.96 -29.70 -4.74
CA ALA A 25 -3.35 -29.79 -4.37
C ALA A 25 -3.92 -31.21 -4.42
N GLU A 26 -3.52 -32.03 -5.39
CA GLU A 26 -3.94 -33.45 -5.47
C GLU A 26 -3.67 -34.22 -4.17
N GLN A 27 -2.70 -33.77 -3.39
CA GLN A 27 -2.40 -34.34 -2.06
C GLN A 27 -3.36 -33.86 -0.95
N ARG A 28 -4.21 -32.83 -1.18
CA ARG A 28 -5.05 -32.16 -0.19
C ARG A 28 -6.44 -31.79 -0.66
N ALA A 29 -6.88 -32.20 -1.85
CA ALA A 29 -8.18 -31.83 -2.44
C ALA A 29 -9.37 -32.31 -1.60
N VAL A 30 -10.35 -31.44 -1.39
CA VAL A 30 -11.51 -31.71 -0.52
C VAL A 30 -12.82 -31.93 -1.29
N SER A 31 -12.99 -31.46 -2.52
CA SER A 31 -14.17 -31.77 -3.35
C SER A 31 -14.07 -31.27 -4.80
N ASN A 32 -14.79 -31.93 -5.71
CA ASN A 32 -15.00 -31.50 -7.09
C ASN A 32 -16.37 -30.84 -7.18
N GLY A 33 -16.45 -29.66 -7.82
CA GLY A 33 -17.72 -29.02 -8.17
C GLY A 33 -17.91 -29.04 -9.69
N ASP A 34 -19.09 -29.52 -10.15
CA ASP A 34 -19.45 -29.42 -11.56
C ASP A 34 -20.18 -28.11 -11.85
N ARG A 35 -19.70 -27.34 -12.79
CA ARG A 35 -20.53 -26.36 -13.49
C ARG A 35 -21.11 -27.00 -14.75
N SER A 36 -22.40 -26.75 -14.99
CA SER A 36 -23.21 -27.35 -16.06
C SER A 36 -22.82 -26.99 -17.49
N ASP A 37 -21.70 -26.31 -17.71
CA ASP A 37 -21.16 -26.02 -19.02
C ASP A 37 -19.98 -26.96 -19.29
N GLN A 38 -20.13 -27.83 -20.27
CA GLN A 38 -19.38 -29.07 -20.53
C GLN A 38 -17.87 -28.93 -20.80
N ARG A 39 -17.24 -27.79 -20.46
CA ARG A 39 -15.84 -27.49 -20.82
C ARG A 39 -14.92 -27.12 -19.66
N VAL A 40 -15.41 -27.04 -18.44
CA VAL A 40 -14.61 -26.60 -17.29
C VAL A 40 -14.83 -27.49 -16.09
N GLU A 41 -13.77 -28.07 -15.55
CA GLU A 41 -13.76 -28.74 -14.25
C GLU A 41 -13.31 -27.75 -13.17
N LEU A 42 -14.03 -27.70 -12.05
CA LEU A 42 -13.69 -26.84 -10.92
C LEU A 42 -13.05 -27.66 -9.80
N HIS A 43 -11.86 -27.26 -9.39
CA HIS A 43 -11.15 -27.84 -8.27
C HIS A 43 -11.04 -26.82 -7.14
N GLN A 44 -11.68 -27.14 -6.00
CA GLN A 44 -11.54 -26.34 -4.78
C GLN A 44 -10.42 -26.93 -3.93
N LEU A 45 -9.48 -26.09 -3.53
CA LEU A 45 -8.29 -26.47 -2.78
C LEU A 45 -8.15 -25.58 -1.55
N THR A 46 -7.61 -26.12 -0.47
CA THR A 46 -7.19 -25.32 0.68
C THR A 46 -5.69 -25.46 0.84
N LEU A 47 -4.97 -24.35 0.81
CA LEU A 47 -3.54 -24.28 1.01
C LEU A 47 -3.25 -23.18 2.03
N GLU A 48 -2.59 -23.54 3.14
CA GLU A 48 -2.19 -22.59 4.19
C GLU A 48 -3.33 -21.60 4.59
N ASP A 49 -4.51 -22.15 4.91
CA ASP A 49 -5.72 -21.40 5.29
C ASP A 49 -6.31 -20.51 4.18
N THR A 50 -5.84 -20.63 2.94
CA THR A 50 -6.39 -19.94 1.78
C THR A 50 -7.17 -20.92 0.91
N GLU A 51 -8.40 -20.58 0.61
CA GLU A 51 -9.22 -21.33 -0.35
C GLU A 51 -8.95 -20.86 -1.77
N TRP A 52 -8.71 -21.82 -2.65
CA TRP A 52 -8.45 -21.62 -4.06
C TRP A 52 -9.50 -22.32 -4.89
N LEU A 53 -9.88 -21.68 -5.98
CA LEU A 53 -10.69 -22.26 -7.03
C LEU A 53 -9.83 -22.32 -8.31
N VAL A 54 -9.61 -23.52 -8.84
CA VAL A 54 -8.89 -23.74 -10.09
C VAL A 54 -9.84 -24.24 -11.13
N GLU A 55 -9.89 -23.57 -12.26
CA GLU A 55 -10.67 -23.98 -13.43
C GLU A 55 -9.77 -24.74 -14.39
N ILE A 56 -10.16 -25.96 -14.77
CA ILE A 56 -9.45 -26.80 -15.75
C ILE A 56 -10.23 -26.78 -17.07
N ASP A 57 -9.57 -26.45 -18.15
CA ASP A 57 -10.13 -26.56 -19.49
C ASP A 57 -10.30 -28.04 -19.86
N GLY A 58 -11.54 -28.48 -20.05
CA GLY A 58 -11.87 -29.88 -20.31
C GLY A 58 -11.36 -30.42 -21.67
N ALA A 59 -10.94 -29.57 -22.59
CA ALA A 59 -10.39 -29.98 -23.87
C ALA A 59 -8.89 -30.25 -23.79
N SER A 60 -8.15 -29.41 -23.08
CA SER A 60 -6.70 -29.53 -22.91
C SER A 60 -6.29 -30.27 -21.64
N GLY A 61 -7.17 -30.32 -20.64
CA GLY A 61 -6.86 -30.82 -19.29
C GLY A 61 -5.89 -29.90 -18.53
N LEU A 62 -5.70 -28.66 -18.96
CA LEU A 62 -4.79 -27.69 -18.36
C LEU A 62 -5.56 -26.60 -17.61
N PRO A 63 -4.99 -25.98 -16.56
CA PRO A 63 -5.59 -24.87 -15.87
C PRO A 63 -5.92 -23.71 -16.81
N ALA A 64 -7.16 -23.25 -16.78
CA ALA A 64 -7.59 -22.04 -17.46
C ALA A 64 -7.45 -20.81 -16.56
N SER A 65 -7.80 -20.99 -15.25
CA SER A 65 -7.65 -19.93 -14.25
C SER A 65 -7.38 -20.52 -12.86
N ALA A 66 -6.89 -19.66 -11.97
CA ALA A 66 -6.87 -19.91 -10.53
C ALA A 66 -7.33 -18.64 -9.81
N SER A 67 -8.22 -18.77 -8.84
CA SER A 67 -8.74 -17.64 -8.08
C SER A 67 -8.79 -17.91 -6.58
N THR A 68 -8.73 -16.82 -5.81
CA THR A 68 -8.96 -16.81 -4.37
C THR A 68 -9.71 -15.56 -3.98
N THR A 69 -10.45 -15.62 -2.89
CA THR A 69 -11.13 -14.43 -2.34
C THR A 69 -10.34 -13.89 -1.15
N GLU A 70 -10.09 -12.61 -1.16
CA GLU A 70 -9.36 -11.90 -0.11
C GLU A 70 -10.18 -10.74 0.44
N ASN A 71 -9.85 -10.31 1.65
CA ASN A 71 -10.38 -9.07 2.20
C ASN A 71 -9.42 -7.93 1.84
N ASP A 72 -9.79 -7.16 0.83
CA ASP A 72 -9.10 -5.92 0.48
C ASP A 72 -9.53 -4.81 1.46
N PRO A 73 -8.60 -4.08 2.09
CA PRO A 73 -8.93 -3.03 3.05
C PRO A 73 -9.80 -1.91 2.48
N HIS A 74 -9.66 -1.61 1.19
CA HIS A 74 -10.46 -0.58 0.51
C HIS A 74 -11.77 -1.12 -0.03
N ARG A 75 -11.76 -2.31 -0.66
CA ARG A 75 -12.89 -2.84 -1.43
C ARG A 75 -13.68 -3.92 -0.72
N GLY A 76 -13.19 -4.38 0.46
CA GLY A 76 -13.79 -5.49 1.18
C GLY A 76 -13.48 -6.83 0.52
N ARG A 77 -14.45 -7.75 0.50
CA ARG A 77 -14.22 -9.09 -0.06
C ARG A 77 -14.13 -9.02 -1.58
N ILE A 78 -12.95 -9.31 -2.14
CA ILE A 78 -12.65 -9.23 -3.56
C ILE A 78 -12.02 -10.52 -4.08
N GLU A 79 -12.33 -10.89 -5.31
CA GLU A 79 -11.67 -12.00 -6.00
C GLU A 79 -10.34 -11.54 -6.59
N ASN A 80 -9.29 -12.31 -6.36
CA ASN A 80 -8.05 -12.24 -7.11
C ASN A 80 -7.96 -13.47 -8.00
N ARG A 81 -7.84 -13.25 -9.32
CA ARG A 81 -7.82 -14.31 -10.32
C ARG A 81 -6.62 -14.16 -11.25
N ILE A 82 -6.05 -15.27 -11.63
CA ILE A 82 -5.07 -15.35 -12.73
C ILE A 82 -5.61 -16.26 -13.81
N ASP A 83 -5.66 -15.75 -15.04
CA ASP A 83 -5.97 -16.51 -16.23
C ASP A 83 -4.67 -16.96 -16.89
N PHE A 84 -4.64 -18.23 -17.35
CA PHE A 84 -3.49 -18.87 -17.98
C PHE A 84 -3.81 -19.19 -19.44
N SER A 85 -2.86 -18.87 -20.32
CA SER A 85 -3.01 -19.16 -21.74
C SER A 85 -1.65 -19.31 -22.42
N ASP A 86 -1.63 -19.64 -23.72
CA ASP A 86 -0.42 -19.90 -24.49
C ASP A 86 0.46 -20.98 -23.83
N TRP A 87 -0.17 -22.13 -23.57
CA TRP A 87 0.49 -23.27 -22.97
C TRP A 87 1.49 -23.90 -23.94
N ARG A 88 2.73 -24.11 -23.46
CA ARG A 88 3.81 -24.73 -24.24
C ARG A 88 4.49 -25.79 -23.41
N ASP A 89 4.88 -26.89 -24.05
CA ASP A 89 5.72 -27.90 -23.43
C ASP A 89 7.18 -27.39 -23.37
N VAL A 90 7.78 -27.49 -22.19
CA VAL A 90 9.19 -27.19 -21.95
C VAL A 90 9.78 -28.36 -21.20
N ASP A 91 10.57 -29.16 -21.87
CA ASP A 91 11.22 -30.36 -21.32
C ASP A 91 10.22 -31.36 -20.68
N GLY A 92 9.06 -31.53 -21.28
CA GLY A 92 8.00 -32.42 -20.83
C GLY A 92 7.10 -31.84 -19.73
N ILE A 93 7.25 -30.55 -19.41
CA ILE A 93 6.43 -29.85 -18.42
C ILE A 93 5.62 -28.76 -19.13
N PRO A 94 4.28 -28.73 -18.99
CA PRO A 94 3.48 -27.64 -19.55
C PRO A 94 3.66 -26.36 -18.72
N PHE A 95 3.99 -25.25 -19.41
CA PHE A 95 4.07 -23.91 -18.82
C PHE A 95 3.16 -22.95 -19.58
N PRO A 96 2.42 -22.07 -18.86
CA PRO A 96 1.69 -20.96 -19.49
C PRO A 96 2.70 -19.87 -19.88
N PHE A 97 2.63 -19.42 -21.13
CA PHE A 97 3.47 -18.32 -21.61
C PHE A 97 2.75 -16.96 -21.53
N ARG A 98 1.45 -16.97 -21.22
CA ARG A 98 0.68 -15.76 -20.93
C ARG A 98 -0.12 -15.93 -19.65
N LEU A 99 0.07 -14.98 -18.72
CA LEU A 99 -0.65 -14.86 -17.47
C LEU A 99 -1.29 -13.48 -17.39
N GLU A 100 -2.57 -13.42 -17.03
CA GLU A 100 -3.30 -12.18 -16.81
C GLU A 100 -3.94 -12.21 -15.43
N GLN A 101 -3.51 -11.28 -14.57
CA GLN A 101 -3.99 -11.19 -13.18
C GLN A 101 -5.05 -10.09 -13.06
N PHE A 102 -6.13 -10.45 -12.41
CA PHE A 102 -7.27 -9.57 -12.14
C PHE A 102 -7.47 -9.41 -10.64
N THR A 103 -7.85 -8.21 -10.24
CA THR A 103 -8.41 -7.93 -8.90
C THR A 103 -9.83 -7.42 -9.13
N GLY A 104 -10.82 -8.24 -8.77
CA GLY A 104 -12.17 -8.09 -9.30
C GLY A 104 -12.16 -8.17 -10.82
N ASP A 105 -12.81 -7.22 -11.47
CA ASP A 105 -12.87 -7.14 -12.94
C ASP A 105 -11.69 -6.39 -13.57
N ARG A 106 -10.74 -5.88 -12.77
CA ARG A 106 -9.63 -5.08 -13.27
C ARG A 106 -8.41 -5.93 -13.59
N LEU A 107 -7.93 -5.85 -14.81
CA LEU A 107 -6.62 -6.37 -15.20
C LEU A 107 -5.54 -5.52 -14.53
N VAL A 108 -4.82 -6.11 -13.55
CA VAL A 108 -3.76 -5.43 -12.81
C VAL A 108 -2.37 -5.80 -13.29
N ARG A 109 -2.24 -6.94 -13.99
CA ARG A 109 -0.96 -7.42 -14.52
C ARG A 109 -1.16 -8.31 -15.73
N ARG A 110 -0.27 -8.15 -16.70
CA ARG A 110 -0.08 -9.11 -17.80
C ARG A 110 1.38 -9.51 -17.87
N GLU A 111 1.64 -10.80 -17.84
CA GLU A 111 2.97 -11.38 -18.04
C GLU A 111 2.98 -12.18 -19.34
N ILE A 112 3.97 -11.90 -20.17
CA ILE A 112 4.23 -12.66 -21.42
C ILE A 112 5.64 -13.21 -21.27
N ARG A 113 5.75 -14.53 -21.22
CA ARG A 113 7.04 -15.22 -21.12
C ARG A 113 7.60 -15.43 -22.52
N THR A 114 8.84 -15.04 -22.71
CA THR A 114 9.55 -15.25 -23.98
C THR A 114 10.33 -16.54 -23.98
N ALA A 115 10.80 -17.00 -22.81
CA ALA A 115 11.50 -18.26 -22.62
C ALA A 115 11.26 -18.79 -21.20
N VAL A 116 11.30 -20.09 -21.06
CA VAL A 116 11.35 -20.83 -19.79
C VAL A 116 12.47 -21.86 -19.89
N THR A 117 13.28 -21.98 -18.86
CA THR A 117 14.33 -23.00 -18.74
C THR A 117 14.08 -23.81 -17.48
N VAL A 118 13.98 -25.12 -17.62
CA VAL A 118 13.80 -26.05 -16.48
C VAL A 118 15.18 -26.46 -15.98
N ASN A 119 15.39 -26.37 -14.66
CA ASN A 119 16.63 -26.79 -14.01
C ASN A 119 17.91 -26.28 -14.71
N PRO A 120 18.10 -24.95 -14.87
CA PRO A 120 19.28 -24.44 -15.54
C PRO A 120 20.56 -24.86 -14.82
N GLU A 121 21.63 -25.17 -15.57
CA GLU A 121 22.90 -25.63 -15.02
C GLU A 121 23.52 -24.72 -13.96
N ASN A 122 23.21 -23.42 -14.03
CA ASN A 122 23.69 -22.39 -13.11
C ASN A 122 22.73 -22.08 -11.94
N THR A 123 21.82 -22.99 -11.61
CA THR A 123 20.78 -22.77 -10.57
C THR A 123 21.37 -22.29 -9.24
N GLU A 124 22.48 -22.91 -8.78
CA GLU A 124 23.13 -22.49 -7.53
C GLU A 124 23.62 -21.06 -7.59
N SER A 125 24.21 -20.61 -8.71
CA SER A 125 24.66 -19.23 -8.87
C SER A 125 23.52 -18.22 -9.01
N LEU A 126 22.40 -18.62 -9.61
CA LEU A 126 21.19 -17.81 -9.70
C LEU A 126 20.51 -17.60 -8.33
N LEU A 127 20.61 -18.58 -7.45
CA LEU A 127 20.04 -18.54 -6.10
C LEU A 127 21.03 -18.02 -5.06
N ALA A 128 22.32 -17.91 -5.40
CA ALA A 128 23.33 -17.37 -4.50
C ALA A 128 23.13 -15.86 -4.30
N PHE A 129 22.76 -15.47 -3.09
CA PHE A 129 22.64 -14.08 -2.70
C PHE A 129 23.82 -13.67 -1.83
N VAL A 130 24.68 -12.80 -2.35
CA VAL A 130 25.85 -12.30 -1.64
C VAL A 130 25.61 -10.87 -1.17
N ALA A 131 24.90 -10.73 -0.05
CA ALA A 131 24.50 -9.43 0.51
C ALA A 131 25.69 -8.52 0.88
N SER A 132 26.84 -9.12 1.23
CA SER A 132 28.03 -8.38 1.69
C SER A 132 28.84 -7.72 0.58
N GLU A 133 28.59 -8.07 -0.68
CA GLU A 133 29.36 -7.58 -1.83
C GLU A 133 28.62 -6.51 -2.65
N LEU A 134 27.36 -6.20 -2.28
CA LEU A 134 26.63 -5.14 -2.96
C LEU A 134 27.21 -3.79 -2.50
N PRO A 135 27.75 -2.98 -3.41
CA PRO A 135 28.16 -1.62 -3.06
C PRO A 135 26.93 -0.84 -2.53
N PRO A 136 27.13 0.19 -1.72
CA PRO A 136 26.05 1.10 -1.36
C PRO A 136 25.41 1.58 -2.66
N GLY A 137 24.18 1.10 -2.89
CA GLY A 137 23.52 1.31 -4.19
C GLY A 137 23.33 2.77 -4.51
N ASP A 138 23.46 3.10 -5.78
CA ASP A 138 22.99 4.37 -6.33
C ASP A 138 21.53 4.60 -5.84
N PRO A 139 21.19 5.78 -5.33
CA PRO A 139 19.84 6.12 -4.91
C PRO A 139 18.78 5.88 -5.96
N ALA A 140 19.05 6.16 -7.25
CA ALA A 140 18.13 5.86 -8.34
C ALA A 140 17.89 4.35 -8.47
N MET A 141 18.92 3.53 -8.32
CA MET A 141 18.79 2.07 -8.31
C MET A 141 18.05 1.55 -7.07
N ARG A 142 18.16 2.24 -5.93
CA ARG A 142 17.38 1.88 -4.73
C ARG A 142 15.90 2.20 -4.89
N ARG A 143 15.54 3.36 -5.48
CA ARG A 143 14.16 3.70 -5.84
C ARG A 143 13.59 2.65 -6.79
N TRP A 144 14.29 2.38 -7.88
CA TRP A 144 13.88 1.34 -8.82
C TRP A 144 13.71 -0.03 -8.15
N GLY A 145 14.64 -0.43 -7.29
CA GLY A 145 14.57 -1.68 -6.55
C GLY A 145 13.37 -1.73 -5.58
N TRP A 146 13.01 -0.59 -4.98
CA TRP A 146 11.82 -0.47 -4.15
C TRP A 146 10.56 -0.64 -4.99
N ASP A 147 10.43 0.08 -6.11
CA ASP A 147 9.29 -0.02 -7.03
C ASP A 147 9.15 -1.44 -7.57
N MET A 148 10.24 -2.05 -8.02
CA MET A 148 10.22 -3.43 -8.52
C MET A 148 9.85 -4.42 -7.41
N SER A 149 10.32 -4.23 -6.18
CA SER A 149 9.94 -5.09 -5.07
C SER A 149 8.44 -4.98 -4.76
N HIS A 150 7.86 -3.80 -4.85
CA HIS A 150 6.43 -3.57 -4.64
C HIS A 150 5.60 -4.12 -5.80
N ILE A 151 6.02 -3.91 -7.03
CA ILE A 151 5.38 -4.50 -8.21
C ILE A 151 5.51 -6.03 -8.20
N ILE A 152 6.64 -6.57 -7.79
CA ILE A 152 6.91 -8.01 -7.84
C ILE A 152 6.39 -8.75 -6.60
N LEU A 153 6.54 -8.19 -5.39
CA LEU A 153 6.31 -8.89 -4.13
C LEU A 153 4.97 -8.57 -3.46
N LYS A 154 4.32 -7.46 -3.78
CA LYS A 154 3.01 -7.07 -3.20
C LYS A 154 1.83 -7.37 -4.11
N ARG A 155 1.99 -8.27 -5.03
CA ARG A 155 1.03 -8.53 -6.10
C ARG A 155 -0.23 -9.23 -5.71
N GLY A 156 -0.27 -9.82 -4.61
CA GLY A 156 -1.37 -10.68 -4.26
C GLY A 156 -2.42 -10.04 -3.38
N GLY A 157 -2.66 -8.73 -3.46
CA GLY A 157 -3.52 -8.09 -2.48
C GLY A 157 -2.93 -8.23 -1.07
N GLY A 158 -3.37 -7.51 -0.10
CA GLY A 158 -2.89 -7.65 1.26
C GLY A 158 -3.11 -9.09 1.73
N GLY A 159 -2.10 -9.92 1.60
CA GLY A 159 -2.09 -11.23 2.23
C GLY A 159 -2.53 -11.03 3.67
N ASN A 160 -3.26 -11.96 4.21
CA ASN A 160 -3.83 -11.91 5.53
C ASN A 160 -2.91 -11.14 6.50
N ILE A 161 -3.21 -9.86 6.74
CA ILE A 161 -2.47 -8.98 7.64
C ILE A 161 -2.75 -9.42 9.11
N GLY A 162 -3.29 -10.63 9.27
CA GLY A 162 -3.56 -11.25 10.54
C GLY A 162 -2.28 -11.40 11.36
N ASN A 163 -2.23 -10.75 12.50
CA ASN A 163 -1.19 -10.73 13.53
C ASN A 163 -0.18 -9.59 13.46
N PHE A 164 -0.56 -8.39 13.07
CA PHE A 164 0.20 -7.22 13.52
C PHE A 164 -0.09 -6.96 15.01
N PRO A 165 0.94 -7.00 15.88
CA PRO A 165 0.77 -6.87 17.35
C PRO A 165 0.32 -5.47 17.79
N GLN A 166 -0.11 -4.61 16.88
CA GLN A 166 -0.41 -3.19 17.12
C GLN A 166 -1.90 -2.87 17.16
N ILE A 167 -2.79 -3.88 17.05
CA ILE A 167 -4.23 -3.66 17.16
C ILE A 167 -4.60 -3.23 18.59
N ASP A 168 -4.00 -3.86 19.58
CA ASP A 168 -4.38 -3.70 20.99
C ASP A 168 -3.63 -2.57 21.69
N ASN A 169 -2.52 -2.10 21.14
CA ASN A 169 -1.66 -1.09 21.75
C ASN A 169 -1.58 0.19 20.89
N VAL A 170 -2.70 0.90 20.80
CA VAL A 170 -2.78 2.19 20.13
C VAL A 170 -2.51 3.30 21.15
N ALA A 171 -1.29 3.81 21.20
CA ALA A 171 -0.93 4.98 21.99
C ALA A 171 -1.32 6.28 21.27
N ILE A 172 -1.61 7.33 22.03
CA ILE A 172 -1.80 8.70 21.53
C ILE A 172 -0.85 9.59 22.34
N GLU A 173 0.18 10.09 21.68
CA GLU A 173 1.28 10.85 22.30
C GLU A 173 1.23 12.30 21.83
N GLU A 174 1.10 13.25 22.76
CA GLU A 174 1.16 14.66 22.43
C GLU A 174 2.60 15.05 22.07
N ILE A 175 2.78 15.57 20.85
CA ILE A 175 4.09 15.95 20.31
C ILE A 175 4.27 17.45 20.12
N ALA A 176 3.17 18.19 20.08
CA ALA A 176 3.09 19.64 20.07
C ALA A 176 1.72 20.05 20.61
N PRO A 177 1.48 21.31 21.02
CA PRO A 177 0.19 21.74 21.57
C PRO A 177 -0.98 21.36 20.65
N GLY A 178 -1.84 20.43 21.12
CA GLY A 178 -2.99 19.93 20.37
C GLY A 178 -2.65 19.10 19.14
N ILE A 179 -1.43 18.59 19.03
CA ILE A 179 -1.01 17.68 17.96
C ILE A 179 -0.49 16.38 18.58
N TYR A 180 -1.04 15.26 18.13
CA TYR A 180 -0.76 13.95 18.71
C TYR A 180 -0.31 12.97 17.66
N LEU A 181 0.80 12.29 17.93
CA LEU A 181 1.26 11.15 17.15
C LEU A 181 0.57 9.88 17.64
N VAL A 182 0.13 9.06 16.72
CA VAL A 182 -0.31 7.68 16.98
C VAL A 182 0.77 6.76 16.44
N PRO A 183 1.77 6.39 17.27
CA PRO A 183 2.94 5.70 16.79
C PRO A 183 2.64 4.28 16.35
N SER A 184 3.23 3.91 15.23
CA SER A 184 3.28 2.53 14.74
C SER A 184 4.39 2.41 13.67
N THR A 185 4.44 1.31 12.96
CA THR A 185 5.30 1.23 11.76
C THR A 185 4.87 2.23 10.68
N HIS A 186 3.58 2.61 10.69
CA HIS A 186 2.96 3.65 9.86
C HIS A 186 2.12 4.54 10.78
N ASN A 187 2.65 5.70 11.10
CA ASN A 187 2.06 6.62 12.06
C ASN A 187 0.79 7.28 11.52
N ASN A 188 -0.11 7.64 12.44
CA ASN A 188 -1.17 8.60 12.18
C ASN A 188 -0.91 9.88 12.97
N LEU A 189 -1.47 11.01 12.53
CA LEU A 189 -1.44 12.26 13.26
C LEU A 189 -2.85 12.70 13.60
N ILE A 190 -3.10 13.10 14.86
CA ILE A 190 -4.35 13.73 15.26
C ILE A 190 -4.06 15.22 15.48
N ILE A 191 -4.88 16.08 14.89
CA ILE A 191 -4.82 17.52 15.06
C ILE A 191 -6.09 17.93 15.78
N GLU A 192 -5.93 18.51 16.97
CA GLU A 192 -7.02 19.00 17.79
C GLU A 192 -7.24 20.49 17.55
N GLY A 193 -8.48 20.84 17.28
CA GLY A 193 -8.98 22.21 17.30
C GLY A 193 -10.11 22.40 18.29
N PRO A 194 -10.56 23.64 18.54
CA PRO A 194 -11.70 23.93 19.40
C PRO A 194 -12.98 23.19 19.00
N ASP A 195 -13.27 23.07 17.70
CA ASP A 195 -14.54 22.63 17.18
C ASP A 195 -14.52 21.18 16.64
N GLY A 196 -13.40 20.47 16.78
CA GLY A 196 -13.28 19.09 16.33
C GLY A 196 -11.86 18.61 16.17
N LEU A 197 -11.73 17.46 15.52
CA LEU A 197 -10.49 16.76 15.27
C LEU A 197 -10.28 16.57 13.77
N ALA A 198 -9.02 16.56 13.35
CA ALA A 198 -8.61 16.03 12.07
C ALA A 198 -7.65 14.84 12.30
N LEU A 199 -7.81 13.81 11.50
CA LEU A 199 -6.91 12.65 11.48
C LEU A 199 -6.14 12.66 10.16
N VAL A 200 -4.84 12.44 10.20
CA VAL A 200 -3.98 12.27 9.03
C VAL A 200 -3.57 10.82 8.96
N ASP A 201 -3.91 10.19 7.86
CA ASP A 201 -3.86 8.76 7.56
C ASP A 201 -4.69 7.89 8.52
N ALA A 202 -5.06 6.72 8.03
CA ALA A 202 -5.73 5.67 8.78
C ALA A 202 -5.05 4.35 8.44
N SER A 203 -3.96 4.08 9.12
CA SER A 203 -2.98 3.08 8.74
C SER A 203 -3.50 1.66 8.90
N TRP A 204 -3.09 0.79 7.97
CA TRP A 204 -3.19 -0.65 7.95
C TRP A 204 -4.59 -1.22 7.69
N TYR A 205 -5.47 -1.29 8.70
CA TYR A 205 -6.74 -2.01 8.61
C TYR A 205 -7.80 -1.48 9.57
N PRO A 206 -9.08 -1.78 9.30
CA PRO A 206 -10.22 -1.26 10.06
C PRO A 206 -10.16 -1.53 11.57
N GLU A 207 -9.66 -2.70 11.99
CA GLU A 207 -9.61 -3.09 13.40
C GLU A 207 -8.73 -2.15 14.23
N ARG A 208 -7.59 -1.69 13.65
CA ARG A 208 -6.73 -0.69 14.28
C ARG A 208 -7.46 0.65 14.43
N SER A 209 -8.15 1.06 13.40
CA SER A 209 -8.94 2.32 13.43
C SER A 209 -10.08 2.26 14.43
N HIS A 210 -10.76 1.12 14.59
CA HIS A 210 -11.76 0.97 15.65
C HIS A 210 -11.16 1.16 17.05
N THR A 211 -9.98 0.59 17.31
CA THR A 211 -9.27 0.79 18.58
C THR A 211 -8.87 2.25 18.76
N LEU A 212 -8.35 2.90 17.71
CA LEU A 212 -7.99 4.32 17.77
C LEU A 212 -9.21 5.19 18.04
N LEU A 213 -10.31 4.97 17.34
CA LEU A 213 -11.56 5.72 17.53
C LEU A 213 -12.12 5.60 18.94
N ALA A 214 -12.05 4.39 19.53
CA ALA A 214 -12.44 4.20 20.94
C ALA A 214 -11.58 5.05 21.89
N ARG A 215 -10.25 5.06 21.69
CA ARG A 215 -9.33 5.91 22.47
C ARG A 215 -9.57 7.40 22.25
N MET A 216 -9.87 7.81 21.02
CA MET A 216 -10.20 9.19 20.71
C MET A 216 -11.50 9.62 21.40
N ALA A 217 -12.53 8.77 21.41
CA ALA A 217 -13.80 9.03 22.09
C ALA A 217 -13.65 9.14 23.61
N GLU A 218 -12.76 8.37 24.22
CA GLU A 218 -12.44 8.49 25.64
C GLU A 218 -11.78 9.84 25.97
N ARG A 219 -10.88 10.32 25.09
CA ARG A 219 -10.10 11.54 25.31
C ARG A 219 -10.88 12.82 24.92
N TRP A 220 -11.66 12.75 23.86
CA TRP A 220 -12.41 13.89 23.30
C TRP A 220 -13.88 13.55 23.02
N PRO A 221 -14.68 13.25 24.08
CA PRO A 221 -16.03 12.72 23.91
C PRO A 221 -16.97 13.66 23.15
N GLU A 222 -16.71 14.97 23.19
CA GLU A 222 -17.57 15.98 22.55
C GLU A 222 -17.01 16.50 21.23
N LYS A 223 -15.82 16.05 20.79
CA LYS A 223 -15.20 16.55 19.56
C LYS A 223 -15.40 15.58 18.40
N PRO A 224 -16.16 15.97 17.35
CA PRO A 224 -16.29 15.16 16.16
C PRO A 224 -15.00 15.13 15.35
N ILE A 225 -14.74 14.03 14.66
CA ILE A 225 -13.72 13.99 13.60
C ILE A 225 -14.32 14.67 12.37
N ARG A 226 -13.78 15.83 11.99
CA ARG A 226 -14.25 16.60 10.85
C ARG A 226 -13.57 16.19 9.56
N TYR A 227 -12.29 15.88 9.63
CA TYR A 227 -11.47 15.58 8.46
C TYR A 227 -10.65 14.31 8.67
N LEU A 228 -10.58 13.51 7.60
CA LEU A 228 -9.60 12.45 7.41
C LEU A 228 -8.75 12.83 6.19
N PHE A 229 -7.48 13.16 6.41
CA PHE A 229 -6.52 13.35 5.34
C PHE A 229 -5.96 11.99 4.93
N LEU A 230 -6.10 11.62 3.67
CA LEU A 230 -5.44 10.47 3.08
C LEU A 230 -4.28 10.98 2.24
N THR A 231 -3.06 10.83 2.77
CA THR A 231 -1.86 11.43 2.15
C THR A 231 -1.60 10.90 0.76
N HIS A 232 -1.81 9.60 0.55
CA HIS A 232 -1.74 8.94 -0.75
C HIS A 232 -2.50 7.60 -0.71
N HIS A 233 -2.56 6.88 -1.83
CA HIS A 233 -3.45 5.72 -1.97
C HIS A 233 -2.90 4.40 -1.42
N HIS A 234 -1.68 4.35 -0.90
CA HIS A 234 -1.12 3.10 -0.36
C HIS A 234 -1.91 2.58 0.84
N ILE A 235 -2.10 1.25 0.88
CA ILE A 235 -2.97 0.59 1.87
C ILE A 235 -2.44 0.74 3.30
N ASP A 236 -1.14 0.77 3.47
CA ASP A 236 -0.49 0.98 4.77
C ASP A 236 -0.77 2.36 5.39
N HIS A 237 -1.25 3.33 4.61
CA HIS A 237 -1.72 4.66 5.04
C HIS A 237 -3.24 4.78 5.07
N THR A 238 -3.94 4.00 4.28
CA THR A 238 -5.39 4.19 4.02
C THR A 238 -6.25 2.99 4.39
N GLY A 239 -5.65 1.82 4.66
CA GLY A 239 -6.40 0.58 4.88
C GLY A 239 -7.37 0.61 6.06
N GLY A 240 -7.15 1.49 7.04
CA GLY A 240 -8.04 1.72 8.17
C GLY A 240 -9.08 2.83 7.97
N MET A 241 -9.21 3.41 6.78
CA MET A 241 -10.02 4.61 6.55
C MET A 241 -11.53 4.43 6.79
N ARG A 242 -12.07 3.24 6.51
CA ARG A 242 -13.51 2.99 6.53
C ARG A 242 -14.19 3.33 7.86
N PRO A 243 -13.74 2.83 9.03
CA PRO A 243 -14.34 3.19 10.30
C PRO A 243 -14.28 4.69 10.61
N VAL A 244 -13.22 5.37 10.16
CA VAL A 244 -13.09 6.83 10.35
C VAL A 244 -14.10 7.58 9.50
N ILE A 245 -14.29 7.17 8.24
CA ILE A 245 -15.29 7.75 7.33
C ILE A 245 -16.72 7.55 7.89
N GLU A 246 -16.98 6.40 8.48
CA GLU A 246 -18.29 6.07 9.09
C GLU A 246 -18.66 7.00 10.25
N THR A 247 -17.69 7.70 10.86
CA THR A 247 -17.99 8.78 11.85
C THR A 247 -18.59 10.02 11.22
N GLY A 248 -18.60 10.16 9.89
CA GLY A 248 -19.05 11.33 9.15
C GLY A 248 -17.92 12.31 8.79
N ALA A 249 -16.66 11.92 8.95
CA ALA A 249 -15.51 12.71 8.56
C ALA A 249 -15.49 12.95 7.04
N SER A 250 -15.16 14.18 6.62
CA SER A 250 -14.86 14.51 5.23
C SER A 250 -13.46 13.99 4.88
N VAL A 251 -13.33 13.33 3.74
CA VAL A 251 -12.04 12.81 3.25
C VAL A 251 -11.34 13.89 2.45
N VAL A 252 -10.10 14.21 2.82
CA VAL A 252 -9.24 15.16 2.13
C VAL A 252 -8.13 14.37 1.44
N THR A 253 -8.00 14.49 0.13
CA THR A 253 -6.96 13.78 -0.64
C THR A 253 -6.59 14.53 -1.91
N SER A 254 -5.49 14.15 -2.56
CA SER A 254 -5.10 14.72 -3.85
C SER A 254 -6.20 14.55 -4.90
N GLU A 255 -6.42 15.56 -5.74
CA GLU A 255 -7.33 15.49 -6.90
C GLU A 255 -7.02 14.29 -7.82
N LYS A 256 -5.75 13.88 -7.91
CA LYS A 256 -5.32 12.71 -8.70
C LYS A 256 -5.83 11.39 -8.14
N ASN A 257 -5.99 11.29 -6.81
CA ASN A 257 -6.53 10.09 -6.14
C ASN A 257 -8.06 10.12 -5.98
N ALA A 258 -8.68 11.29 -6.17
CA ALA A 258 -10.10 11.47 -5.92
C ALA A 258 -11.00 10.51 -6.72
N GLY A 259 -10.66 10.26 -7.98
CA GLY A 259 -11.38 9.31 -8.83
C GLY A 259 -11.35 7.88 -8.28
N TYR A 260 -10.19 7.44 -7.82
CA TYR A 260 -10.03 6.13 -7.20
C TYR A 260 -10.85 5.99 -5.91
N PHE A 261 -10.72 6.94 -4.99
CA PHE A 261 -11.45 6.89 -3.73
C PHE A 261 -12.96 7.02 -3.93
N ARG A 262 -13.41 7.84 -4.88
CA ARG A 262 -14.84 7.94 -5.21
C ARG A 262 -15.41 6.60 -5.62
N GLU A 263 -14.74 5.89 -6.55
CA GLU A 263 -15.16 4.54 -6.96
C GLU A 263 -15.19 3.55 -5.79
N VAL A 264 -14.16 3.58 -4.92
CA VAL A 264 -14.09 2.75 -3.72
C VAL A 264 -15.28 3.05 -2.79
N PHE A 265 -15.56 4.32 -2.51
CA PHE A 265 -16.64 4.71 -1.60
C PHE A 265 -18.02 4.38 -2.17
N GLU A 266 -18.26 4.66 -3.43
CA GLU A 266 -19.54 4.35 -4.10
C GLU A 266 -19.82 2.84 -4.13
N SER A 267 -18.79 2.01 -4.25
CA SER A 267 -18.93 0.55 -4.31
C SER A 267 -19.01 -0.13 -2.95
N THR A 268 -18.55 0.53 -1.86
CA THR A 268 -18.33 -0.14 -0.57
C THR A 268 -18.95 0.53 0.64
N MET A 269 -19.31 1.83 0.54
CA MET A 269 -19.87 2.59 1.63
C MET A 269 -21.38 2.75 1.46
N ALA A 270 -22.13 2.58 2.56
CA ALA A 270 -23.58 2.78 2.54
C ALA A 270 -23.99 4.25 2.54
N GLN A 271 -23.09 5.14 2.93
CA GLN A 271 -23.29 6.60 3.03
C GLN A 271 -22.54 7.35 1.93
N ILE A 272 -23.05 8.52 1.60
CA ILE A 272 -22.34 9.45 0.71
C ILE A 272 -21.14 10.01 1.48
N VAL A 273 -19.95 9.84 0.94
CA VAL A 273 -18.70 10.35 1.50
C VAL A 273 -18.43 11.75 0.92
N ASN A 274 -18.23 12.73 1.79
CA ASN A 274 -17.78 14.04 1.34
C ASN A 274 -16.28 14.00 1.03
N LEU A 275 -15.95 14.10 -0.25
CA LEU A 275 -14.57 14.06 -0.75
C LEU A 275 -14.12 15.49 -1.07
N VAL A 276 -13.08 15.95 -0.41
CA VAL A 276 -12.45 17.26 -0.57
C VAL A 276 -11.15 17.06 -1.34
N GLU A 277 -11.10 17.61 -2.54
CA GLU A 277 -9.98 17.42 -3.46
C GLU A 277 -8.93 18.52 -3.28
N VAL A 278 -7.68 18.13 -3.14
CA VAL A 278 -6.53 19.02 -3.05
C VAL A 278 -5.87 19.07 -4.42
N GLY A 279 -5.90 20.25 -5.05
CA GLY A 279 -5.08 20.55 -6.22
C GLY A 279 -3.63 20.83 -5.78
N GLN A 280 -3.14 22.06 -6.02
CA GLN A 280 -1.80 22.42 -5.54
C GLN A 280 -1.77 22.73 -4.04
N PHE A 281 -2.82 23.35 -3.53
CA PHE A 281 -2.93 23.82 -2.16
C PHE A 281 -4.39 23.91 -1.72
N LEU A 282 -4.64 23.63 -0.44
CA LEU A 282 -5.93 23.82 0.20
C LEU A 282 -5.73 24.22 1.66
N SER A 283 -6.46 25.23 2.14
CA SER A 283 -6.56 25.60 3.56
C SER A 283 -7.93 25.21 4.10
N LEU A 284 -7.95 24.61 5.27
CA LEU A 284 -9.15 24.14 5.99
C LEU A 284 -9.10 24.66 7.44
N ASP A 285 -10.23 25.18 7.93
CA ASP A 285 -10.41 25.73 9.28
C ASP A 285 -11.59 25.12 10.06
N GLY A 286 -12.23 24.09 9.49
CA GLY A 286 -13.49 23.52 10.03
C GLY A 286 -13.38 22.84 11.40
N ILE A 287 -12.18 22.77 12.01
CA ILE A 287 -11.98 22.34 13.39
C ILE A 287 -11.70 23.54 14.33
N GLY A 288 -11.78 24.79 13.84
CA GLY A 288 -11.40 26.00 14.59
C GLY A 288 -9.87 26.15 14.72
N ARG A 289 -9.10 25.39 13.92
CA ARG A 289 -7.64 25.46 13.76
C ARG A 289 -7.33 25.28 12.28
N GLU A 290 -6.46 26.09 11.76
CA GLU A 290 -6.09 26.05 10.35
C GLU A 290 -5.17 24.84 10.07
N ILE A 291 -5.50 24.12 8.99
CA ILE A 291 -4.70 23.01 8.47
C ILE A 291 -4.54 23.24 6.97
N HIS A 292 -3.32 23.14 6.49
CA HIS A 292 -3.02 23.22 5.07
C HIS A 292 -2.73 21.82 4.50
N ALA A 293 -3.16 21.58 3.27
CA ALA A 293 -2.77 20.44 2.46
C ALA A 293 -2.03 20.94 1.21
N TYR A 294 -0.85 20.40 0.96
CA TYR A 294 -0.02 20.72 -0.20
C TYR A 294 0.17 19.49 -1.07
N ASP A 295 0.00 19.60 -2.38
CA ASP A 295 0.38 18.55 -3.33
C ASP A 295 1.89 18.41 -3.36
N VAL A 296 2.36 17.17 -3.38
CA VAL A 296 3.77 16.85 -3.47
C VAL A 296 4.00 15.99 -4.71
N TYR A 297 4.76 16.53 -5.65
CA TYR A 297 5.19 15.76 -6.80
C TYR A 297 6.32 14.80 -6.38
N THR A 298 6.06 13.51 -6.49
CA THR A 298 7.01 12.45 -6.13
C THR A 298 6.77 11.20 -6.96
N GLU A 299 7.83 10.42 -7.16
CA GLU A 299 7.72 9.08 -7.77
C GLU A 299 7.21 8.01 -6.78
N HIS A 300 7.10 8.34 -5.48
CA HIS A 300 6.60 7.41 -4.47
C HIS A 300 5.15 7.00 -4.72
N ALA A 301 4.30 7.98 -5.02
CA ALA A 301 2.89 7.74 -5.32
C ALA A 301 2.35 8.90 -6.19
N ASP A 302 1.60 8.58 -7.23
CA ASP A 302 0.89 9.62 -7.98
C ASP A 302 -0.24 10.21 -7.10
N GLY A 303 -0.22 11.52 -6.93
CA GLY A 303 -1.18 12.22 -6.08
C GLY A 303 -0.91 12.09 -4.58
N MET A 304 0.23 12.57 -4.13
CA MET A 304 0.60 12.64 -2.71
C MET A 304 0.33 14.03 -2.14
N ILE A 305 -0.17 14.12 -0.90
CA ILE A 305 -0.30 15.39 -0.16
C ILE A 305 0.46 15.33 1.16
N ALA A 306 0.98 16.49 1.57
CA ALA A 306 1.50 16.72 2.90
C ALA A 306 0.52 17.60 3.71
N ALA A 307 0.30 17.26 4.98
CA ALA A 307 -0.54 18.03 5.89
C ALA A 307 0.34 18.94 6.76
N TYR A 308 0.00 20.22 6.81
CA TYR A 308 0.77 21.23 7.54
C TYR A 308 -0.10 21.98 8.54
N VAL A 309 0.40 22.20 9.73
CA VAL A 309 -0.24 22.95 10.81
C VAL A 309 0.53 24.25 11.02
N PRO A 310 0.00 25.41 10.52
CA PRO A 310 0.75 26.66 10.43
C PRO A 310 1.18 27.23 11.79
N ASP A 311 0.32 27.18 12.80
CA ASP A 311 0.58 27.74 14.13
C ASP A 311 1.69 26.99 14.88
N GLU A 312 1.97 25.73 14.51
CA GLU A 312 3.06 24.92 15.05
C GLU A 312 4.22 24.75 14.07
N LYS A 313 4.09 25.27 12.83
CA LYS A 313 5.03 25.10 11.73
C LYS A 313 5.44 23.63 11.54
N LEU A 314 4.47 22.73 11.69
CA LEU A 314 4.65 21.29 11.70
C LEU A 314 4.12 20.69 10.40
N LEU A 315 4.96 19.96 9.69
CA LEU A 315 4.63 19.26 8.46
C LEU A 315 4.61 17.75 8.67
N PHE A 316 3.46 17.11 8.41
CA PHE A 316 3.36 15.66 8.26
C PHE A 316 3.62 15.29 6.80
N ASN A 317 4.66 14.53 6.56
CA ASN A 317 5.20 14.28 5.22
C ASN A 317 5.05 12.82 4.74
N ALA A 318 4.23 12.02 5.45
CA ALA A 318 3.99 10.60 5.15
C ALA A 318 5.31 9.82 4.93
N ASP A 319 5.57 9.32 3.72
CA ASP A 319 6.68 8.42 3.38
C ASP A 319 7.95 9.11 2.88
N LEU A 320 7.90 10.43 2.73
CA LEU A 320 8.99 11.15 2.09
C LEU A 320 10.20 11.31 3.01
N PHE A 321 9.96 11.43 4.33
CA PHE A 321 11.01 11.52 5.32
C PHE A 321 10.62 10.81 6.61
N SER A 322 11.53 10.01 7.15
CA SER A 322 11.35 9.25 8.39
C SER A 322 12.19 9.83 9.52
N PRO A 323 11.63 10.68 10.39
CA PRO A 323 12.35 11.22 11.55
C PRO A 323 13.02 10.12 12.39
N ASN A 324 14.21 10.43 12.92
CA ASN A 324 15.01 9.52 13.75
C ASN A 324 15.38 8.17 13.09
N ARG A 325 15.34 8.11 11.76
CA ARG A 325 15.96 7.04 10.95
C ARG A 325 17.11 7.60 10.12
N PRO A 326 18.11 6.77 9.77
CA PRO A 326 19.14 7.18 8.83
C PRO A 326 18.51 7.68 7.52
N LEU A 327 18.95 8.82 7.01
CA LEU A 327 18.37 9.50 5.83
C LEU A 327 18.35 8.63 4.58
N GLN A 328 19.26 7.66 4.49
CA GLN A 328 19.27 6.67 3.39
C GLN A 328 17.99 5.84 3.26
N PHE A 329 17.12 5.84 4.28
CA PHE A 329 15.80 5.20 4.23
C PHE A 329 14.69 6.15 3.78
N SER A 330 14.99 7.43 3.61
CA SER A 330 14.06 8.45 3.10
C SER A 330 14.36 8.70 1.61
N LEU A 331 13.94 7.77 0.76
CA LEU A 331 14.32 7.74 -0.65
C LEU A 331 13.80 8.94 -1.46
N TRP A 332 12.75 9.58 -0.98
CA TRP A 332 12.08 10.73 -1.64
C TRP A 332 12.24 12.03 -0.84
N PHE A 333 13.30 12.12 -0.02
CA PHE A 333 13.56 13.31 0.79
C PHE A 333 13.72 14.57 -0.05
N ASP A 334 14.36 14.45 -1.22
CA ASP A 334 14.56 15.58 -2.13
C ASP A 334 13.24 16.09 -2.70
N ASP A 335 12.28 15.18 -2.96
CA ASP A 335 10.94 15.55 -3.44
C ASP A 335 10.21 16.38 -2.37
N LEU A 336 10.34 16.00 -1.09
CA LEU A 336 9.81 16.76 0.03
C LEU A 336 10.45 18.16 0.12
N MET A 337 11.77 18.26 0.03
CA MET A 337 12.47 19.56 0.08
C MET A 337 12.06 20.46 -1.09
N ASN A 338 11.96 19.89 -2.29
CA ASN A 338 11.47 20.61 -3.46
C ASN A 338 10.04 21.13 -3.28
N ALA A 339 9.16 20.34 -2.66
CA ALA A 339 7.77 20.76 -2.39
C ALA A 339 7.71 21.90 -1.36
N ILE A 340 8.52 21.82 -0.29
CA ILE A 340 8.64 22.90 0.71
C ILE A 340 9.09 24.21 0.05
N ASP A 341 10.13 24.16 -0.77
CA ASP A 341 10.65 25.31 -1.49
C ASP A 341 9.64 25.85 -2.52
N TRP A 342 9.02 24.97 -3.27
CA TRP A 342 8.04 25.33 -4.31
C TRP A 342 6.81 26.05 -3.75
N HIS A 343 6.29 25.55 -2.64
CA HIS A 343 5.13 26.12 -1.99
C HIS A 343 5.46 27.26 -1.01
N GLY A 344 6.75 27.44 -0.68
CA GLY A 344 7.21 28.43 0.30
C GLY A 344 6.69 28.11 1.71
N ILE A 345 6.71 26.83 2.12
CA ILE A 345 6.18 26.40 3.42
C ILE A 345 7.18 26.75 4.53
N ASP A 346 6.74 27.52 5.54
CA ASP A 346 7.55 27.89 6.71
C ASP A 346 7.58 26.73 7.73
N VAL A 347 8.37 25.69 7.44
CA VAL A 347 8.48 24.48 8.26
C VAL A 347 9.52 24.65 9.35
N GLU A 348 9.22 24.26 10.58
CA GLU A 348 10.18 24.10 11.68
C GLU A 348 10.27 22.65 12.18
N LYS A 349 9.21 21.88 11.99
CA LYS A 349 9.07 20.52 12.52
C LYS A 349 8.56 19.56 11.46
N HIS A 350 9.18 18.39 11.38
CA HIS A 350 8.76 17.29 10.53
C HIS A 350 8.23 16.12 11.35
N VAL A 351 7.13 15.55 10.92
CA VAL A 351 6.59 14.28 11.38
C VAL A 351 6.40 13.37 10.16
N GLY A 352 6.85 12.14 10.23
CA GLY A 352 6.73 11.17 9.14
C GLY A 352 5.61 10.16 9.38
N GLY A 353 5.10 9.59 8.32
CA GLY A 353 4.31 8.36 8.35
C GLY A 353 5.15 7.20 8.88
N HIS A 354 6.46 7.28 8.70
CA HIS A 354 7.44 6.37 9.29
C HIS A 354 8.39 7.09 10.24
N GLY A 355 9.12 6.30 11.04
CA GLY A 355 10.05 6.85 12.02
C GLY A 355 9.40 7.15 13.36
N SER A 356 10.00 7.99 14.17
CA SER A 356 9.52 8.30 15.51
C SER A 356 9.74 9.76 15.88
N GLY A 357 8.78 10.34 16.61
CA GLY A 357 8.87 11.71 17.14
C GLY A 357 8.91 12.80 16.06
N ILE A 358 9.59 13.89 16.39
CA ILE A 358 9.74 15.09 15.55
C ILE A 358 11.20 15.26 15.12
N ALA A 359 11.43 15.69 13.89
CA ALA A 359 12.71 16.22 13.43
C ALA A 359 12.59 17.72 13.20
N ALA A 360 13.68 18.45 13.52
CA ALA A 360 13.76 19.89 13.23
C ALA A 360 13.98 20.14 11.73
N HIS A 361 13.59 21.33 11.27
CA HIS A 361 13.95 21.85 9.96
C HIS A 361 14.93 23.03 10.12
N PRO A 362 15.97 23.19 9.28
CA PRO A 362 16.38 22.24 8.25
C PRO A 362 16.87 20.91 8.83
N VAL A 363 16.60 19.84 8.11
CA VAL A 363 17.06 18.50 8.51
C VAL A 363 18.58 18.46 8.41
N ASP A 364 19.25 18.02 9.48
CA ASP A 364 20.69 17.82 9.46
C ASP A 364 21.06 16.65 8.55
N VAL A 365 21.61 16.98 7.39
CA VAL A 365 22.09 16.03 6.39
C VAL A 365 23.60 15.82 6.45
N SER A 366 24.28 16.39 7.45
CA SER A 366 25.72 16.23 7.64
C SER A 366 26.08 14.76 7.83
N GLY A 367 27.04 14.28 7.07
CA GLY A 367 27.44 12.87 7.07
C GLY A 367 26.59 11.93 6.19
N HIS A 368 25.62 12.45 5.48
CA HIS A 368 24.81 11.69 4.53
C HIS A 368 25.16 12.08 3.08
N THR A 369 25.36 11.09 2.24
CA THR A 369 25.47 11.32 0.79
C THR A 369 24.06 11.51 0.25
N MET A 370 23.66 12.74 0.03
CA MET A 370 22.39 13.04 -0.62
C MET A 370 22.41 12.52 -2.07
N PRO A 371 21.37 11.84 -2.53
CA PRO A 371 21.24 11.52 -3.93
C PRO A 371 21.06 12.82 -4.72
N VAL A 372 22.05 13.19 -5.51
CA VAL A 372 21.91 14.28 -6.48
C VAL A 372 21.02 13.76 -7.60
N ILE A 373 19.73 13.99 -7.50
CA ILE A 373 18.81 13.76 -8.63
C ILE A 373 18.95 14.98 -9.54
N ARG A 374 19.61 14.79 -10.68
CA ARG A 374 19.54 15.78 -11.76
C ARG A 374 18.08 15.92 -12.15
N ARG A 375 17.51 17.12 -12.00
CA ARG A 375 16.25 17.48 -12.64
C ARG A 375 16.36 17.04 -14.10
N LEU A 376 15.50 16.11 -14.50
CA LEU A 376 15.14 16.00 -15.90
C LEU A 376 14.37 17.29 -16.20
N GLU A 377 15.01 18.22 -16.91
CA GLU A 377 14.30 19.34 -17.51
C GLU A 377 13.29 18.73 -18.48
N ILE A 378 12.05 18.58 -18.02
CA ILE A 378 10.93 18.30 -18.91
C ILE A 378 10.78 19.58 -19.72
N GLY A 379 11.34 19.57 -20.93
CA GLY A 379 11.22 20.65 -21.85
C GLY A 379 9.74 20.97 -22.06
N ALA A 380 9.34 22.17 -21.73
CA ALA A 380 8.09 22.76 -22.16
C ALA A 380 8.08 22.78 -23.69
N ASN A 381 7.25 21.94 -24.31
CA ASN A 381 6.77 22.10 -25.68
C ASN A 381 5.25 22.04 -25.66
#